data_f1e30bfd824435afe8b9150fb8e0c8a8
#
_entry.id   f1e30bfd824435afe8b9150fb8e0c8a8
#
_cell.length_a   1.000
_cell.length_b   1.000
_cell.length_c   1.000
_cell.angle_alpha   90.00
_cell.angle_beta   90.00
_cell.angle_gamma   90.00
#
_symmetry.space_group_name_H-M   'P 1'
#
loop_
_entity.id
_entity.type
_entity.pdbx_description
1 polymer ?
#
loop_
_entity_poly.entity_id
_entity_poly.type
_entity_poly.pdbx_seq_one_letter_code
_entity_poly.pdbx_strand_id
1 'polypeptide(L)'
;MKFIGKNALITGSANRIGKDIAMYLASIGINVALHYNKSSESAINTLREIKKHKINSNMFQADLSKEKNCLNLLKNVNQTLGPISILINNASTFKMNNLHDTKVVDLNNDFFVNLIAPFILSREIFKGNLKGKIINLTDWKTIRKNRFTYGLSKFAVSGLTKSLAISMAPRFQINEIALGAILPPVDVPTRRSKKINLGPMKRVGRIDEITSCIKMFLDNDFITGEKINIDGGRHIL
;
A
#
# COMPACT_ATOMS: atom_id res chain seq x y z
N MET A 1 -11.67 16.98 -10.05
CA MET A 1 -10.75 16.31 -9.12
C MET A 1 -9.32 16.65 -9.51
N LYS A 2 -8.46 17.06 -8.56
CA LYS A 2 -7.10 17.61 -8.78
C LYS A 2 -6.11 16.62 -9.43
N PHE A 3 -6.37 15.32 -9.34
CA PHE A 3 -5.48 14.27 -9.82
C PHE A 3 -5.94 13.53 -11.07
N ILE A 4 -7.01 13.98 -11.75
CA ILE A 4 -7.41 13.41 -13.04
C ILE A 4 -6.24 13.51 -14.04
N GLY A 5 -5.94 12.42 -14.75
CA GLY A 5 -4.83 12.32 -15.69
C GLY A 5 -3.44 12.25 -15.07
N LYS A 6 -3.31 12.33 -13.72
CA LYS A 6 -2.03 12.12 -13.02
C LYS A 6 -1.74 10.63 -12.85
N ASN A 7 -0.46 10.29 -12.67
CA ASN A 7 0.00 8.91 -12.58
C ASN A 7 0.08 8.45 -11.12
N ALA A 8 -0.52 7.31 -10.83
CA ALA A 8 -0.44 6.62 -9.54
C ALA A 8 0.34 5.31 -9.67
N LEU A 9 1.32 5.09 -8.82
CA LEU A 9 1.95 3.79 -8.62
C LEU A 9 1.32 3.11 -7.40
N ILE A 10 0.77 1.91 -7.60
CA ILE A 10 0.22 1.09 -6.51
C ILE A 10 1.05 -0.17 -6.41
N THR A 11 1.80 -0.34 -5.33
CA THR A 11 2.61 -1.53 -5.13
C THR A 11 1.75 -2.73 -4.71
N GLY A 12 2.02 -3.91 -5.28
CA GLY A 12 1.27 -5.13 -4.99
C GLY A 12 -0.20 -5.07 -5.41
N SER A 13 -0.48 -4.52 -6.58
CA SER A 13 -1.84 -4.24 -7.05
C SER A 13 -2.40 -5.25 -8.07
N ALA A 14 -1.76 -6.42 -8.23
CA ALA A 14 -2.29 -7.46 -9.10
C ALA A 14 -3.58 -8.11 -8.59
N ASN A 15 -3.82 -8.12 -7.30
CA ASN A 15 -4.96 -8.78 -6.67
C ASN A 15 -5.34 -8.11 -5.33
N ARG A 16 -6.45 -8.58 -4.74
CA ARG A 16 -6.91 -8.19 -3.39
C ARG A 16 -7.08 -6.68 -3.24
N ILE A 17 -6.81 -6.13 -2.05
CA ILE A 17 -6.97 -4.70 -1.73
C ILE A 17 -6.23 -3.79 -2.73
N GLY A 18 -5.02 -4.18 -3.15
CA GLY A 18 -4.26 -3.41 -4.13
C GLY A 18 -4.95 -3.33 -5.49
N LYS A 19 -5.57 -4.44 -5.98
CA LYS A 19 -6.40 -4.45 -7.18
C LYS A 19 -7.57 -3.47 -7.04
N ASP A 20 -8.29 -3.57 -5.93
CA ASP A 20 -9.51 -2.77 -5.72
C ASP A 20 -9.18 -1.27 -5.64
N ILE A 21 -8.05 -0.91 -5.01
CA ILE A 21 -7.55 0.47 -5.01
C ILE A 21 -7.18 0.92 -6.43
N ALA A 22 -6.50 0.09 -7.22
CA ALA A 22 -6.12 0.40 -8.58
C ALA A 22 -7.36 0.61 -9.48
N MET A 23 -8.37 -0.25 -9.34
CA MET A 23 -9.66 -0.11 -10.03
C MET A 23 -10.38 1.18 -9.65
N TYR A 24 -10.41 1.50 -8.36
CA TYR A 24 -11.00 2.76 -7.89
C TYR A 24 -10.29 3.98 -8.47
N LEU A 25 -8.96 4.04 -8.42
CA LEU A 25 -8.22 5.17 -8.97
C LEU A 25 -8.44 5.32 -10.48
N ALA A 26 -8.50 4.21 -11.21
CA ALA A 26 -8.84 4.20 -12.63
C ALA A 26 -10.25 4.76 -12.89
N SER A 27 -11.24 4.36 -12.09
CA SER A 27 -12.64 4.80 -12.24
C SER A 27 -12.85 6.30 -12.05
N ILE A 28 -11.94 6.95 -11.34
CA ILE A 28 -11.93 8.40 -11.12
C ILE A 28 -10.96 9.17 -12.04
N GLY A 29 -10.46 8.52 -13.10
CA GLY A 29 -9.65 9.14 -14.15
C GLY A 29 -8.17 9.31 -13.82
N ILE A 30 -7.64 8.56 -12.86
CA ILE A 30 -6.21 8.55 -12.52
C ILE A 30 -5.52 7.44 -13.31
N ASN A 31 -4.39 7.74 -13.95
CA ASN A 31 -3.58 6.75 -14.64
C ASN A 31 -2.92 5.80 -13.66
N VAL A 32 -2.83 4.51 -14.00
CA VAL A 32 -2.40 3.45 -13.09
C VAL A 32 -1.16 2.73 -13.56
N ALA A 33 -0.09 2.83 -12.78
CA ALA A 33 1.05 1.92 -12.80
C ALA A 33 0.77 0.75 -11.83
N LEU A 34 0.38 -0.41 -12.36
CA LEU A 34 0.11 -1.61 -11.60
C LEU A 34 1.41 -2.36 -11.33
N HIS A 35 1.83 -2.45 -10.08
CA HIS A 35 3.02 -3.23 -9.73
C HIS A 35 2.66 -4.61 -9.18
N TYR A 36 3.43 -5.63 -9.58
CA TYR A 36 3.36 -7.00 -9.06
C TYR A 36 4.76 -7.63 -8.94
N ASN A 37 4.88 -8.70 -8.15
CA ASN A 37 6.11 -9.49 -8.08
C ASN A 37 5.97 -10.81 -8.87
N LYS A 38 5.16 -11.76 -8.38
CA LYS A 38 5.02 -13.11 -8.93
C LYS A 38 3.67 -13.38 -9.60
N SER A 39 2.66 -12.56 -9.36
CA SER A 39 1.26 -12.79 -9.76
C SER A 39 1.00 -12.22 -11.18
N SER A 40 1.73 -12.70 -12.20
CA SER A 40 1.62 -12.16 -13.56
C SER A 40 0.23 -12.32 -14.16
N GLU A 41 -0.38 -13.49 -14.04
CA GLU A 41 -1.72 -13.76 -14.56
C GLU A 41 -2.77 -12.84 -13.93
N SER A 42 -2.74 -12.68 -12.60
CA SER A 42 -3.62 -11.74 -11.91
C SER A 42 -3.38 -10.30 -12.36
N ALA A 43 -2.11 -9.92 -12.60
CA ALA A 43 -1.77 -8.58 -13.09
C ALA A 43 -2.34 -8.31 -14.48
N ILE A 44 -2.24 -9.29 -15.40
CA ILE A 44 -2.82 -9.21 -16.75
C ILE A 44 -4.35 -9.01 -16.67
N ASN A 45 -5.03 -9.83 -15.86
CA ASN A 45 -6.47 -9.74 -15.69
C ASN A 45 -6.89 -8.39 -15.10
N THR A 46 -6.20 -7.94 -14.06
CA THR A 46 -6.47 -6.63 -13.43
C THR A 46 -6.19 -5.46 -14.39
N LEU A 47 -5.11 -5.51 -15.17
CA LEU A 47 -4.81 -4.48 -16.16
C LEU A 47 -5.90 -4.42 -17.26
N ARG A 48 -6.42 -5.59 -17.68
CA ARG A 48 -7.52 -5.64 -18.66
C ARG A 48 -8.79 -4.95 -18.12
N GLU A 49 -9.10 -5.15 -16.86
CA GLU A 49 -10.22 -4.46 -16.20
C GLU A 49 -9.99 -2.95 -16.10
N ILE A 50 -8.80 -2.53 -15.67
CA ILE A 50 -8.40 -1.11 -15.56
C ILE A 50 -8.52 -0.39 -16.90
N LYS A 51 -8.10 -1.02 -18.00
CA LYS A 51 -8.16 -0.43 -19.35
C LYS A 51 -9.57 -0.09 -19.82
N LYS A 52 -10.62 -0.70 -19.24
CA LYS A 52 -12.00 -0.35 -19.54
C LYS A 52 -12.36 1.10 -19.15
N HIS A 53 -11.61 1.70 -18.22
CA HIS A 53 -11.79 3.10 -17.80
C HIS A 53 -11.14 4.12 -18.74
N LYS A 54 -10.51 3.68 -19.84
CA LYS A 54 -9.91 4.55 -20.89
C LYS A 54 -8.85 5.53 -20.34
N ILE A 55 -8.12 5.12 -19.31
CA ILE A 55 -6.99 5.85 -18.74
C ILE A 55 -5.66 5.22 -19.21
N ASN A 56 -4.55 5.97 -19.10
CA ASN A 56 -3.24 5.41 -19.30
C ASN A 56 -2.91 4.42 -18.17
N SER A 57 -2.57 3.19 -18.55
CA SER A 57 -2.24 2.17 -17.57
C SER A 57 -1.29 1.12 -18.12
N ASN A 58 -0.40 0.66 -17.28
CA ASN A 58 0.49 -0.47 -17.61
C ASN A 58 0.84 -1.24 -16.34
N MET A 59 1.36 -2.48 -16.51
CA MET A 59 1.81 -3.31 -15.41
C MET A 59 3.33 -3.42 -15.40
N PHE A 60 3.91 -3.48 -14.20
CA PHE A 60 5.35 -3.48 -13.97
C PHE A 60 5.71 -4.55 -12.96
N GLN A 61 6.61 -5.45 -13.35
CA GLN A 61 7.14 -6.48 -12.47
C GLN A 61 8.36 -5.95 -11.72
N ALA A 62 8.39 -6.15 -10.40
CA ALA A 62 9.59 -5.93 -9.60
C ALA A 62 9.56 -6.78 -8.32
N ASP A 63 10.72 -7.24 -7.86
CA ASP A 63 10.90 -7.78 -6.53
C ASP A 63 11.38 -6.65 -5.60
N LEU A 64 10.47 -6.13 -4.78
CA LEU A 64 10.75 -5.01 -3.87
C LEU A 64 11.68 -5.37 -2.70
N SER A 65 12.17 -6.61 -2.60
CA SER A 65 13.18 -6.98 -1.61
C SER A 65 14.60 -6.51 -1.97
N LYS A 66 14.76 -5.82 -3.12
CA LYS A 66 16.06 -5.36 -3.64
C LYS A 66 15.99 -3.90 -4.07
N GLU A 67 16.91 -3.06 -3.56
CA GLU A 67 16.96 -1.63 -3.89
C GLU A 67 17.01 -1.37 -5.40
N LYS A 68 17.91 -2.07 -6.12
CA LYS A 68 18.05 -1.94 -7.57
C LYS A 68 16.72 -2.13 -8.29
N ASN A 69 15.88 -3.07 -7.82
CA ASN A 69 14.59 -3.33 -8.45
C ASN A 69 13.57 -2.23 -8.14
N CYS A 70 13.60 -1.65 -6.96
CA CYS A 70 12.77 -0.47 -6.62
C CYS A 70 13.12 0.72 -7.52
N LEU A 71 14.41 0.98 -7.74
CA LEU A 71 14.88 2.06 -8.62
C LEU A 71 14.49 1.80 -10.08
N ASN A 72 14.68 0.58 -10.57
CA ASN A 72 14.30 0.18 -11.92
C ASN A 72 12.79 0.25 -12.14
N LEU A 73 11.98 -0.12 -11.13
CA LEU A 73 10.53 0.02 -11.18
C LEU A 73 10.13 1.48 -11.49
N LEU A 74 10.65 2.43 -10.72
CA LEU A 74 10.36 3.85 -10.93
C LEU A 74 10.84 4.35 -12.28
N LYS A 75 12.05 3.97 -12.69
CA LYS A 75 12.59 4.30 -14.01
C LYS A 75 11.65 3.83 -15.12
N ASN A 76 11.22 2.57 -15.08
CA ASN A 76 10.34 1.99 -16.10
C ASN A 76 8.96 2.65 -16.10
N VAL A 77 8.39 2.93 -14.91
CA VAL A 77 7.11 3.65 -14.81
C VAL A 77 7.22 5.04 -15.41
N ASN A 78 8.27 5.79 -15.05
CA ASN A 78 8.48 7.15 -15.57
C ASN A 78 8.67 7.18 -17.10
N GLN A 79 9.35 6.19 -17.67
CA GLN A 79 9.54 6.08 -19.12
C GLN A 79 8.24 5.74 -19.85
N THR A 80 7.35 4.97 -19.23
CA THR A 80 6.13 4.45 -19.88
C THR A 80 4.92 5.36 -19.68
N LEU A 81 4.72 5.87 -18.47
CA LEU A 81 3.54 6.65 -18.07
C LEU A 81 3.87 8.09 -17.72
N GLY A 82 5.14 8.40 -17.50
CA GLY A 82 5.57 9.68 -16.99
C GLY A 82 5.65 9.74 -15.45
N PRO A 83 5.96 10.93 -14.90
CA PRO A 83 6.25 11.10 -13.48
C PRO A 83 5.06 10.76 -12.57
N ILE A 84 5.35 10.15 -11.40
CA ILE A 84 4.36 9.69 -10.44
C ILE A 84 4.00 10.83 -9.47
N SER A 85 2.71 11.12 -9.35
CA SER A 85 2.15 12.08 -8.38
C SER A 85 1.47 11.41 -7.19
N ILE A 86 1.12 10.12 -7.30
CA ILE A 86 0.46 9.36 -6.24
C ILE A 86 1.22 8.05 -6.04
N LEU A 87 1.62 7.76 -4.81
CA LEU A 87 2.21 6.48 -4.44
C LEU A 87 1.34 5.82 -3.38
N ILE A 88 0.88 4.60 -3.66
CA ILE A 88 0.21 3.75 -2.67
C ILE A 88 1.13 2.58 -2.33
N ASN A 89 1.73 2.62 -1.16
CA ASN A 89 2.56 1.55 -0.63
C ASN A 89 1.66 0.47 -0.02
N ASN A 90 1.21 -0.48 -0.86
CA ASN A 90 0.34 -1.58 -0.47
C ASN A 90 1.08 -2.94 -0.45
N ALA A 91 2.13 -3.14 -1.24
CA ALA A 91 2.89 -4.38 -1.23
C ALA A 91 3.39 -4.74 0.17
N SER A 92 3.26 -6.00 0.55
CA SER A 92 3.67 -6.46 1.88
C SER A 92 3.98 -7.95 1.86
N THR A 93 4.97 -8.35 2.63
CA THR A 93 5.08 -9.72 3.13
C THR A 93 4.16 -9.88 4.34
N PHE A 94 3.61 -11.08 4.53
CA PHE A 94 2.69 -11.36 5.63
C PHE A 94 2.85 -12.79 6.14
N LYS A 95 4.10 -13.20 6.40
CA LYS A 95 4.43 -14.54 6.85
C LYS A 95 4.09 -14.75 8.34
N MET A 96 3.73 -15.98 8.69
CA MET A 96 3.62 -16.39 10.09
C MET A 96 5.01 -16.73 10.61
N ASN A 97 5.40 -16.11 11.70
CA ASN A 97 6.59 -16.44 12.49
C ASN A 97 6.40 -15.98 13.95
N ASN A 98 7.13 -16.59 14.85
CA ASN A 98 7.19 -16.19 16.26
C ASN A 98 8.66 -15.86 16.63
N LEU A 99 8.88 -15.36 17.83
CA LEU A 99 10.22 -14.95 18.26
C LEU A 99 11.25 -16.10 18.20
N HIS A 100 10.87 -17.32 18.57
CA HIS A 100 11.80 -18.46 18.64
C HIS A 100 12.24 -18.94 17.25
N ASP A 101 11.33 -18.90 16.27
CA ASP A 101 11.57 -19.41 14.91
C ASP A 101 12.04 -18.34 13.94
N THR A 102 12.07 -17.06 14.39
CA THR A 102 12.47 -15.93 13.55
C THR A 102 13.98 -15.93 13.31
N LYS A 103 14.35 -15.97 12.04
CA LYS A 103 15.73 -15.77 11.60
C LYS A 103 15.96 -14.31 11.19
N VAL A 104 17.20 -13.84 11.28
CA VAL A 104 17.57 -12.48 10.83
C VAL A 104 17.21 -12.24 9.35
N VAL A 105 17.30 -13.28 8.51
CA VAL A 105 16.91 -13.18 7.10
C VAL A 105 15.40 -12.90 6.93
N ASP A 106 14.54 -13.43 7.79
CA ASP A 106 13.10 -13.16 7.76
C ASP A 106 12.83 -11.71 8.17
N LEU A 107 13.51 -11.23 9.23
CA LEU A 107 13.45 -9.84 9.67
C LEU A 107 13.87 -8.89 8.54
N ASN A 108 15.05 -9.14 7.95
CA ASN A 108 15.59 -8.32 6.86
C ASN A 108 14.62 -8.27 5.66
N ASN A 109 14.03 -9.41 5.28
CA ASN A 109 13.09 -9.46 4.17
C ASN A 109 11.80 -8.67 4.45
N ASP A 110 11.21 -8.82 5.62
CA ASP A 110 9.99 -8.10 5.99
C ASP A 110 10.26 -6.60 6.12
N PHE A 111 11.38 -6.21 6.72
CA PHE A 111 11.78 -4.81 6.80
C PHE A 111 12.06 -4.23 5.41
N PHE A 112 12.71 -4.99 4.54
CA PHE A 112 13.00 -4.48 3.21
C PHE A 112 11.72 -4.20 2.41
N VAL A 113 10.84 -5.19 2.32
CA VAL A 113 9.61 -5.06 1.51
C VAL A 113 8.61 -4.09 2.13
N ASN A 114 8.42 -4.14 3.46
CA ASN A 114 7.34 -3.41 4.12
C ASN A 114 7.74 -1.97 4.53
N LEU A 115 9.04 -1.68 4.69
CA LEU A 115 9.54 -0.38 5.18
C LEU A 115 10.56 0.26 4.23
N ILE A 116 11.64 -0.46 3.85
CA ILE A 116 12.73 0.11 3.08
C ILE A 116 12.30 0.41 1.64
N ALA A 117 11.55 -0.49 1.00
CA ALA A 117 11.02 -0.23 -0.34
C ALA A 117 10.07 0.98 -0.38
N PRO A 118 9.08 1.14 0.52
CA PRO A 118 8.32 2.38 0.66
C PRO A 118 9.19 3.63 0.83
N PHE A 119 10.25 3.56 1.65
CA PHE A 119 11.20 4.66 1.80
C PHE A 119 11.90 4.99 0.48
N ILE A 120 12.48 3.99 -0.21
CA ILE A 120 13.20 4.18 -1.48
C ILE A 120 12.26 4.81 -2.52
N LEU A 121 11.07 4.23 -2.72
CA LEU A 121 10.10 4.72 -3.70
C LEU A 121 9.69 6.16 -3.39
N SER A 122 9.41 6.48 -2.13
CA SER A 122 9.03 7.83 -1.70
C SER A 122 10.15 8.84 -1.93
N ARG A 123 11.40 8.49 -1.53
CA ARG A 123 12.59 9.32 -1.71
C ARG A 123 12.83 9.65 -3.18
N GLU A 124 12.76 8.65 -4.05
CA GLU A 124 13.06 8.85 -5.47
C GLU A 124 11.96 9.68 -6.18
N ILE A 125 10.69 9.48 -5.82
CA ILE A 125 9.59 10.32 -6.34
C ILE A 125 9.78 11.78 -5.89
N PHE A 126 10.23 12.01 -4.66
CA PHE A 126 10.47 13.35 -4.13
C PHE A 126 11.61 14.09 -4.81
N LYS A 127 12.63 13.40 -5.35
CA LYS A 127 13.71 14.02 -6.12
C LYS A 127 13.22 14.76 -7.38
N GLY A 128 12.08 14.34 -7.92
CA GLY A 128 11.40 15.08 -9.00
C GLY A 128 10.75 16.38 -8.51
N ASN A 129 10.38 17.25 -9.45
CA ASN A 129 9.77 18.58 -9.15
C ASN A 129 8.24 18.54 -9.03
N LEU A 130 7.65 17.41 -8.69
CA LEU A 130 6.20 17.27 -8.56
C LEU A 130 5.69 17.60 -7.15
N LYS A 131 4.38 17.81 -7.10
CA LYS A 131 3.57 17.75 -5.88
C LYS A 131 2.71 16.50 -5.91
N GLY A 132 2.44 15.90 -4.78
CA GLY A 132 1.68 14.66 -4.78
C GLY A 132 1.29 14.12 -3.41
N LYS A 133 0.86 12.88 -3.41
CA LYS A 133 0.36 12.16 -2.23
C LYS A 133 1.06 10.81 -2.10
N ILE A 134 1.42 10.46 -0.88
CA ILE A 134 1.91 9.12 -0.54
C ILE A 134 1.01 8.54 0.54
N ILE A 135 0.49 7.35 0.31
CA ILE A 135 -0.37 6.65 1.26
C ILE A 135 0.27 5.29 1.58
N ASN A 136 0.58 5.08 2.85
CA ASN A 136 1.14 3.83 3.34
C ASN A 136 0.02 2.96 3.92
N LEU A 137 -0.14 1.73 3.42
CA LEU A 137 -1.07 0.77 3.99
C LEU A 137 -0.39 -0.06 5.08
N THR A 138 -0.98 -0.01 6.26
CA THR A 138 -0.49 -0.76 7.42
C THR A 138 -1.61 -1.62 8.03
N ASP A 139 -1.42 -2.08 9.24
CA ASP A 139 -2.36 -2.93 9.97
C ASP A 139 -2.74 -2.24 11.29
N TRP A 140 -4.00 -2.35 11.69
CA TRP A 140 -4.48 -1.83 12.98
C TRP A 140 -3.70 -2.43 14.16
N LYS A 141 -3.30 -3.69 14.05
CA LYS A 141 -2.52 -4.39 15.07
C LYS A 141 -1.13 -4.74 14.54
N THR A 142 -0.16 -3.94 14.86
CA THR A 142 1.24 -4.16 14.44
C THR A 142 1.99 -5.06 15.41
N ILE A 143 1.74 -5.01 16.71
CA ILE A 143 2.41 -5.88 17.70
C ILE A 143 1.67 -7.22 17.78
N ARG A 144 2.33 -8.30 17.34
CA ARG A 144 1.74 -9.65 17.21
C ARG A 144 2.70 -10.74 17.62
N LYS A 145 2.20 -11.76 18.35
CA LYS A 145 2.98 -12.95 18.71
C LYS A 145 3.35 -13.80 17.49
N ASN A 146 2.40 -14.03 16.59
CA ASN A 146 2.52 -15.00 15.49
C ASN A 146 2.80 -14.38 14.11
N ARG A 147 3.24 -13.14 14.07
CA ARG A 147 3.70 -12.39 12.89
C ARG A 147 4.71 -11.35 13.37
N PHE A 148 5.74 -11.85 14.03
CA PHE A 148 6.66 -11.02 14.79
C PHE A 148 7.38 -10.00 13.89
N THR A 149 8.03 -10.48 12.82
CA THR A 149 8.81 -9.61 11.92
C THR A 149 7.91 -8.67 11.09
N TYR A 150 6.80 -9.20 10.58
CA TYR A 150 5.77 -8.39 9.91
C TYR A 150 5.28 -7.26 10.81
N GLY A 151 4.90 -7.60 12.04
CA GLY A 151 4.38 -6.64 13.01
C GLY A 151 5.37 -5.51 13.28
N LEU A 152 6.64 -5.83 13.54
CA LEU A 152 7.69 -4.84 13.75
C LEU A 152 7.89 -3.95 12.52
N SER A 153 7.95 -4.53 11.32
CA SER A 153 8.12 -3.77 10.09
C SER A 153 6.95 -2.79 9.85
N LYS A 154 5.70 -3.23 10.07
CA LYS A 154 4.52 -2.38 9.93
C LYS A 154 4.41 -1.30 11.03
N PHE A 155 4.90 -1.58 12.23
CA PHE A 155 5.03 -0.57 13.28
C PHE A 155 6.00 0.54 12.88
N ALA A 156 7.14 0.19 12.30
CA ALA A 156 8.13 1.16 11.84
C ALA A 156 7.63 2.05 10.70
N VAL A 157 6.67 1.60 9.88
CA VAL A 157 6.06 2.41 8.81
C VAL A 157 5.33 3.64 9.35
N SER A 158 4.74 3.57 10.56
CA SER A 158 4.11 4.74 11.18
C SER A 158 5.15 5.84 11.49
N GLY A 159 6.36 5.45 11.94
CA GLY A 159 7.48 6.38 12.11
C GLY A 159 7.97 6.95 10.78
N LEU A 160 8.11 6.09 9.76
CA LEU A 160 8.47 6.50 8.41
C LEU A 160 7.46 7.51 7.84
N THR A 161 6.15 7.26 8.01
CA THR A 161 5.09 8.15 7.54
C THR A 161 5.26 9.57 8.10
N LYS A 162 5.46 9.70 9.41
CA LYS A 162 5.64 10.98 10.08
C LYS A 162 6.93 11.69 9.64
N SER A 163 8.04 10.94 9.56
CA SER A 163 9.34 11.48 9.14
C SER A 163 9.29 12.00 7.70
N LEU A 164 8.67 11.24 6.79
CA LEU A 164 8.50 11.69 5.40
C LEU A 164 7.53 12.87 5.31
N ALA A 165 6.46 12.92 6.11
CA ALA A 165 5.52 14.01 6.12
C ALA A 165 6.18 15.36 6.46
N ILE A 166 7.09 15.36 7.44
CA ILE A 166 7.90 16.53 7.79
C ILE A 166 8.89 16.88 6.66
N SER A 167 9.61 15.87 6.15
CA SER A 167 10.73 16.09 5.22
C SER A 167 10.28 16.47 3.81
N MET A 168 9.08 16.06 3.38
CA MET A 168 8.59 16.24 2.02
C MET A 168 7.55 17.36 1.89
N ALA A 169 7.09 17.93 3.01
CA ALA A 169 6.23 19.11 2.99
C ALA A 169 6.95 20.32 2.39
N PRO A 170 6.23 21.27 1.76
CA PRO A 170 4.79 21.25 1.47
C PRO A 170 4.43 20.56 0.14
N ARG A 171 5.41 19.96 -0.55
CA ARG A 171 5.21 19.38 -1.89
C ARG A 171 4.39 18.09 -1.88
N PHE A 172 4.60 17.26 -0.86
CA PHE A 172 3.88 16.00 -0.70
C PHE A 172 3.18 15.94 0.65
N GLN A 173 1.98 15.36 0.66
CA GLN A 173 1.31 14.92 1.88
C GLN A 173 1.45 13.40 2.00
N ILE A 174 1.91 12.95 3.15
CA ILE A 174 2.16 11.54 3.43
C ILE A 174 1.28 11.11 4.60
N ASN A 175 0.43 10.09 4.37
CA ASN A 175 -0.48 9.60 5.38
C ASN A 175 -0.50 8.07 5.42
N GLU A 176 -1.10 7.52 6.45
CA GLU A 176 -1.19 6.09 6.71
C GLU A 176 -2.65 5.66 6.85
N ILE A 177 -3.00 4.51 6.26
CA ILE A 177 -4.27 3.82 6.49
C ILE A 177 -3.96 2.48 7.16
N ALA A 178 -4.39 2.32 8.40
CA ALA A 178 -4.25 1.10 9.17
C ALA A 178 -5.51 0.24 9.03
N LEU A 179 -5.37 -0.90 8.38
CA LEU A 179 -6.49 -1.75 8.01
C LEU A 179 -6.84 -2.77 9.09
N GLY A 180 -8.12 -2.95 9.35
CA GLY A 180 -8.68 -4.05 10.11
C GLY A 180 -8.90 -5.31 9.27
N ALA A 181 -9.90 -6.11 9.63
CA ALA A 181 -10.34 -7.25 8.83
C ALA A 181 -11.18 -6.74 7.65
N ILE A 182 -10.60 -6.76 6.47
CA ILE A 182 -11.26 -6.38 5.20
C ILE A 182 -11.49 -7.65 4.35
N LEU A 183 -10.42 -8.42 4.11
CA LEU A 183 -10.45 -9.66 3.33
C LEU A 183 -9.90 -10.81 4.18
N PRO A 184 -10.34 -12.06 3.94
CA PRO A 184 -9.78 -13.22 4.62
C PRO A 184 -8.26 -13.31 4.41
N PRO A 185 -7.48 -13.71 5.44
CA PRO A 185 -6.05 -13.98 5.29
C PRO A 185 -5.80 -15.08 4.26
N VAL A 186 -4.71 -14.96 3.49
CA VAL A 186 -4.36 -15.92 2.42
C VAL A 186 -3.94 -17.28 3.00
N ASP A 187 -3.31 -17.27 4.17
CA ASP A 187 -2.66 -18.43 4.81
C ASP A 187 -3.47 -19.08 5.93
N VAL A 188 -4.74 -18.67 6.10
CA VAL A 188 -5.63 -19.25 7.11
C VAL A 188 -6.78 -19.99 6.44
N PRO A 189 -6.94 -21.30 6.68
CA PRO A 189 -8.07 -22.07 6.13
C PRO A 189 -9.41 -21.42 6.51
N THR A 190 -10.34 -21.39 5.58
CA THR A 190 -11.66 -20.73 5.70
C THR A 190 -12.45 -21.17 6.96
N ARG A 191 -12.25 -22.41 7.43
CA ARG A 191 -12.85 -22.91 8.67
C ARG A 191 -12.35 -22.21 9.94
N ARG A 192 -11.12 -21.67 9.96
CA ARG A 192 -10.54 -20.91 11.10
C ARG A 192 -10.86 -19.43 11.05
N SER A 193 -11.29 -18.91 9.92
CA SER A 193 -11.68 -17.49 9.77
C SER A 193 -12.95 -17.13 10.55
N LYS A 194 -13.72 -18.12 11.00
CA LYS A 194 -14.95 -17.94 11.82
C LYS A 194 -14.72 -17.34 13.23
N LYS A 195 -13.48 -17.20 13.70
CA LYS A 195 -13.14 -16.62 15.01
C LYS A 195 -12.42 -15.26 14.89
N ILE A 196 -12.69 -14.49 13.84
CA ILE A 196 -12.17 -13.12 13.75
C ILE A 196 -12.92 -12.27 14.77
N ASN A 197 -12.21 -11.68 15.73
CA ASN A 197 -12.78 -10.61 16.55
C ASN A 197 -13.10 -9.43 15.63
N LEU A 198 -14.38 -9.15 15.43
CA LEU A 198 -14.85 -8.12 14.51
C LEU A 198 -14.83 -6.70 15.12
N GLY A 199 -14.47 -6.59 16.41
CA GLY A 199 -14.47 -5.32 17.11
C GLY A 199 -15.87 -4.74 17.35
N PRO A 200 -15.98 -3.48 17.80
CA PRO A 200 -17.24 -2.84 18.12
C PRO A 200 -18.27 -2.83 17.00
N MET A 201 -17.81 -2.68 15.75
CA MET A 201 -18.70 -2.64 14.59
C MET A 201 -19.27 -4.01 14.18
N LYS A 202 -18.81 -5.11 14.77
CA LYS A 202 -19.32 -6.50 14.61
C LYS A 202 -19.41 -7.00 13.15
N ARG A 203 -18.63 -6.40 12.24
CA ARG A 203 -18.53 -6.80 10.85
C ARG A 203 -17.11 -6.64 10.30
N VAL A 204 -16.82 -7.23 9.15
CA VAL A 204 -15.63 -6.92 8.36
C VAL A 204 -15.82 -5.59 7.64
N GLY A 205 -14.72 -4.89 7.39
CA GLY A 205 -14.73 -3.68 6.58
C GLY A 205 -14.96 -3.98 5.10
N ARG A 206 -15.36 -2.98 4.33
CA ARG A 206 -15.57 -3.04 2.89
C ARG A 206 -14.51 -2.23 2.15
N ILE A 207 -14.34 -2.51 0.88
CA ILE A 207 -13.37 -1.82 0.01
C ILE A 207 -13.72 -0.34 -0.16
N ASP A 208 -15.01 -0.01 -0.27
CA ASP A 208 -15.47 1.37 -0.40
C ASP A 208 -15.10 2.24 0.80
N GLU A 209 -14.95 1.67 2.00
CA GLU A 209 -14.48 2.38 3.19
C GLU A 209 -13.00 2.75 3.08
N ILE A 210 -12.17 1.89 2.46
CA ILE A 210 -10.76 2.19 2.19
C ILE A 210 -10.63 3.26 1.10
N THR A 211 -11.36 3.09 -0.01
CA THR A 211 -11.26 4.03 -1.14
C THR A 211 -11.82 5.40 -0.82
N SER A 212 -12.82 5.49 0.07
CA SER A 212 -13.33 6.77 0.63
C SER A 212 -12.25 7.50 1.44
N CYS A 213 -11.47 6.78 2.24
CA CYS A 213 -10.34 7.36 2.98
C CYS A 213 -9.22 7.82 2.02
N ILE A 214 -8.90 7.01 1.00
CA ILE A 214 -7.96 7.41 -0.05
C ILE A 214 -8.44 8.69 -0.74
N LYS A 215 -9.72 8.75 -1.11
CA LYS A 215 -10.32 9.95 -1.72
C LYS A 215 -10.17 11.17 -0.82
N MET A 216 -10.46 11.04 0.46
CA MET A 216 -10.28 12.13 1.43
C MET A 216 -8.82 12.63 1.45
N PHE A 217 -7.82 11.75 1.47
CA PHE A 217 -6.41 12.15 1.41
C PHE A 217 -6.03 12.77 0.08
N LEU A 218 -6.61 12.34 -1.04
CA LEU A 218 -6.35 12.94 -2.35
C LEU A 218 -6.95 14.36 -2.46
N ASP A 219 -8.12 14.58 -1.91
CA ASP A 219 -8.84 15.85 -2.02
C ASP A 219 -8.37 16.90 -0.98
N ASN A 220 -7.75 16.47 0.13
CA ASN A 220 -7.31 17.34 1.21
C ASN A 220 -5.79 17.58 1.17
N ASP A 221 -5.38 18.84 1.03
CA ASP A 221 -3.96 19.23 0.98
C ASP A 221 -3.38 19.61 2.35
N PHE A 222 -4.19 19.63 3.40
CA PHE A 222 -3.77 20.05 4.74
C PHE A 222 -3.62 18.89 5.73
N ILE A 223 -3.93 17.66 5.32
CA ILE A 223 -3.73 16.45 6.12
C ILE A 223 -2.40 15.80 5.72
N THR A 224 -1.44 15.74 6.64
CA THR A 224 -0.16 15.04 6.46
C THR A 224 0.35 14.50 7.80
N GLY A 225 1.01 13.35 7.78
CA GLY A 225 1.55 12.66 8.96
C GLY A 225 0.51 11.87 9.74
N GLU A 226 -0.74 11.80 9.26
CA GLU A 226 -1.85 11.16 9.95
C GLU A 226 -1.95 9.67 9.67
N LYS A 227 -2.39 8.95 10.71
CA LYS A 227 -2.77 7.54 10.66
C LYS A 227 -4.26 7.39 10.92
N ILE A 228 -5.00 6.89 9.93
CA ILE A 228 -6.42 6.59 10.07
C ILE A 228 -6.61 5.07 10.19
N ASN A 229 -7.30 4.65 11.25
CA ASN A 229 -7.66 3.25 11.44
C ASN A 229 -9.00 2.95 10.75
N ILE A 230 -8.99 2.04 9.77
CA ILE A 230 -10.21 1.49 9.13
C ILE A 230 -10.34 0.05 9.63
N ASP A 231 -10.78 -0.12 10.87
CA ASP A 231 -10.73 -1.40 11.57
C ASP A 231 -11.97 -1.72 12.41
N GLY A 232 -13.02 -0.89 12.30
CA GLY A 232 -14.25 -1.06 13.06
C GLY A 232 -14.09 -0.87 14.56
N GLY A 233 -13.12 -0.05 14.97
CA GLY A 233 -12.83 0.25 16.38
C GLY A 233 -12.00 -0.82 17.08
N ARG A 234 -11.36 -1.74 16.35
CA ARG A 234 -10.55 -2.81 16.97
C ARG A 234 -9.31 -2.30 17.70
N HIS A 235 -8.77 -1.17 17.27
CA HIS A 235 -7.55 -0.58 17.88
C HIS A 235 -7.76 0.01 19.28
N ILE A 236 -9.00 0.19 19.69
CA ILE A 236 -9.35 0.74 21.03
C ILE A 236 -9.71 -0.34 22.06
N LEU A 237 -9.62 -1.64 21.69
CA LEU A 237 -9.91 -2.79 22.56
C LEU A 237 -8.64 -3.41 23.13
#